data_db76e99bc6b9678d9aa87add33f3aaf8
#
_entry.id   db76e99bc6b9678d9aa87add33f3aaf8
#
_cell.length_a   1.000
_cell.length_b   1.000
_cell.length_c   1.000
_cell.angle_alpha   90.00
_cell.angle_beta   90.00
_cell.angle_gamma   90.00
#
_symmetry.space_group_name_H-M   'P 1'
#
loop_
_entity.id
_entity.type
_entity.pdbx_description
1 polymer ?
#
loop_
_entity_poly.entity_id
_entity_poly.type
_entity_poly.pdbx_seq_one_letter_code
_entity_poly.pdbx_strand_id
1 'polypeptide(L)' 'MAVKSANVTARVEPEVKEKAEAILNEMGIPASTAINIFYRQIVLWNGLPFRPSTPPTRPRSRE' A
#
# COMPACT_ATOMS: atom_id res chain seq x y z
N MET A 1 4.39 10.61 27.59
CA MET A 1 4.00 9.32 27.27
C MET A 1 4.66 8.84 25.98
N ALA A 2 5.11 7.71 26.04
CA ALA A 2 5.83 7.19 24.91
C ALA A 2 4.87 6.60 23.90
N VAL A 3 5.05 6.97 22.68
CA VAL A 3 4.29 6.37 21.61
C VAL A 3 5.06 5.14 21.16
N LYS A 4 4.42 4.04 21.26
CA LYS A 4 5.03 2.84 20.78
C LYS A 4 4.77 2.71 19.30
N SER A 5 5.81 2.51 18.57
CA SER A 5 5.66 2.27 17.16
C SER A 5 5.95 0.82 16.88
N ALA A 6 5.29 0.31 15.89
CA ALA A 6 5.46 -1.07 15.48
C ALA A 6 5.96 -1.09 14.06
N ASN A 7 6.71 -2.10 13.75
CA ASN A 7 7.23 -2.28 12.41
C ASN A 7 6.30 -3.15 11.60
N VAL A 8 6.20 -2.80 10.35
CA VAL A 8 5.44 -3.61 9.39
C VAL A 8 6.43 -4.14 8.38
N THR A 9 6.42 -5.43 8.21
CA THR A 9 7.29 -6.07 7.25
C THR A 9 6.44 -6.82 6.25
N ALA A 10 6.72 -6.59 4.98
CA ALA A 10 5.97 -7.27 3.94
C ALA A 10 6.89 -7.48 2.75
N ARG A 11 6.58 -8.52 2.02
CA ARG A 11 7.31 -8.78 0.79
C ARG A 11 6.51 -8.26 -0.37
N VAL A 12 7.17 -7.50 -1.20
CA VAL A 12 6.54 -6.91 -2.36
C VAL A 12 7.42 -7.20 -3.55
N GLU A 13 6.80 -7.49 -4.66
CA GLU A 13 7.57 -7.73 -5.87
C GLU A 13 8.38 -6.50 -6.22
N PRO A 14 9.63 -6.70 -6.64
CA PRO A 14 10.47 -5.53 -6.91
C PRO A 14 9.90 -4.55 -7.90
N GLU A 15 9.24 -5.04 -8.93
CA GLU A 15 8.64 -4.15 -9.91
C GLU A 15 7.56 -3.29 -9.30
N VAL A 16 6.74 -3.91 -8.48
CA VAL A 16 5.66 -3.17 -7.84
C VAL A 16 6.23 -2.15 -6.87
N LYS A 17 7.24 -2.55 -6.13
CA LYS A 17 7.86 -1.65 -5.18
C LYS A 17 8.45 -0.44 -5.89
N GLU A 18 9.18 -0.68 -6.96
CA GLU A 18 9.82 0.41 -7.67
C GLU A 18 8.81 1.38 -8.26
N LYS A 19 7.79 0.83 -8.88
CA LYS A 19 6.80 1.69 -9.50
C LYS A 19 6.02 2.48 -8.48
N ALA A 20 5.65 1.82 -7.39
CA ALA A 20 4.89 2.50 -6.35
C ALA A 20 5.72 3.61 -5.72
N GLU A 21 6.98 3.32 -5.44
CA GLU A 21 7.82 4.33 -4.81
C GLU A 21 8.12 5.47 -5.75
N ALA A 22 8.23 5.19 -7.04
CA ALA A 22 8.42 6.28 -8.00
C ALA A 22 7.20 7.20 -8.02
N ILE A 23 6.02 6.62 -7.99
CA ILE A 23 4.81 7.42 -7.98
C ILE A 23 4.72 8.23 -6.70
N LEU A 24 4.99 7.60 -5.58
CA LEU A 24 4.96 8.29 -4.31
C LEU A 24 5.98 9.40 -4.26
N ASN A 25 7.14 9.16 -4.86
CA ASN A 25 8.18 10.16 -4.91
C ASN A 25 7.71 11.40 -5.64
N GLU A 26 7.00 11.20 -6.74
CA GLU A 26 6.47 12.33 -7.48
C GLU A 26 5.42 13.08 -6.69
N MET A 27 4.73 12.38 -5.81
CA MET A 27 3.74 13.02 -4.95
C MET A 27 4.36 13.65 -3.72
N GLY A 28 5.65 13.41 -3.52
CA GLY A 28 6.30 13.93 -2.34
C GLY A 28 5.98 13.17 -1.07
N ILE A 29 5.60 11.92 -1.20
CA ILE A 29 5.19 11.12 -0.06
C ILE A 29 6.18 9.98 0.13
N PRO A 30 6.84 9.91 1.27
CA PRO A 30 7.69 8.74 1.54
C PRO A 30 6.87 7.47 1.65
N ALA A 31 7.50 6.35 1.34
CA ALA A 31 6.79 5.08 1.38
C ALA A 31 6.25 4.78 2.76
N SER A 32 7.02 5.08 3.79
CA SER A 32 6.56 4.81 5.14
C SER A 32 5.32 5.62 5.48
N THR A 33 5.26 6.85 5.00
CA THR A 33 4.09 7.68 5.21
C THR A 33 2.90 7.11 4.48
N ALA A 34 3.12 6.62 3.27
CA ALA A 34 2.03 6.03 2.51
C ALA A 34 1.44 4.82 3.22
N ILE A 35 2.31 4.00 3.80
CA ILE A 35 1.85 2.82 4.53
C ILE A 35 1.04 3.25 5.75
N ASN A 36 1.50 4.27 6.44
CA ASN A 36 0.76 4.79 7.58
C ASN A 36 -0.62 5.29 7.17
N ILE A 37 -0.67 6.02 6.08
CA ILE A 37 -1.94 6.53 5.58
C ILE A 37 -2.87 5.38 5.25
N PHE A 38 -2.34 4.37 4.58
CA PHE A 38 -3.15 3.23 4.20
C PHE A 38 -3.73 2.54 5.42
N TYR A 39 -2.91 2.31 6.41
CA TYR A 39 -3.37 1.64 7.62
C TYR A 39 -4.43 2.46 8.34
N ARG A 40 -4.26 3.77 8.38
CA ARG A 40 -5.25 4.62 9.01
C ARG A 40 -6.57 4.60 8.27
N GLN A 41 -6.49 4.52 6.96
CA GLN A 41 -7.71 4.42 6.16
C GLN A 41 -8.44 3.12 6.44
N ILE A 42 -7.70 2.04 6.62
CA ILE A 42 -8.32 0.78 6.95
C ILE A 42 -9.08 0.88 8.26
N VAL A 43 -8.48 1.51 9.24
CA VAL A 43 -9.15 1.68 10.53
C VAL A 43 -10.37 2.57 10.40
N LEU A 44 -10.22 3.66 9.66
CA LEU A 44 -11.31 4.60 9.50
C LEU A 44 -12.52 3.96 8.82
N TRP A 45 -12.28 3.19 7.80
CA TRP A 45 -13.35 2.59 7.02
C TRP A 45 -13.76 1.23 7.55
N ASN A 46 -13.03 0.72 8.52
CA ASN A 46 -13.25 -0.63 9.03
C ASN A 46 -13.20 -1.63 7.89
N GLY A 47 -12.24 -1.44 7.02
CA GLY A 47 -12.07 -2.27 5.85
C GLY A 47 -11.20 -1.55 4.87
N LEU A 48 -11.05 -2.12 3.70
CA LEU A 48 -10.23 -1.48 2.69
C LEU A 48 -10.97 -0.30 2.08
N PRO A 49 -10.26 0.78 1.82
CA PRO A 49 -10.89 1.95 1.19
C PRO A 49 -11.15 1.77 -0.30
N PHE A 50 -10.95 0.59 -0.79
CA PHE A 50 -11.18 0.30 -2.19
C PHE A 50 -11.49 -1.18 -2.30
N ARG A 51 -11.98 -1.56 -3.44
CA ARG A 51 -12.27 -2.95 -3.69
C ARG A 51 -10.95 -3.67 -3.95
N PRO A 52 -10.63 -4.67 -3.14
CA PRO A 52 -9.38 -5.38 -3.37
C PRO A 52 -9.46 -6.20 -4.64
N SER A 53 -8.38 -6.16 -5.38
CA SER A 53 -8.28 -7.00 -6.56
C SER A 53 -6.86 -7.46 -6.66
N THR A 54 -6.69 -8.69 -7.04
CA THR A 54 -5.37 -9.22 -7.24
C THR A 54 -4.85 -8.74 -8.57
N PRO A 55 -3.62 -8.28 -8.59
CA PRO A 55 -3.06 -7.94 -9.89
C PRO A 55 -3.06 -9.17 -10.77
N PRO A 56 -3.44 -9.02 -12.00
CA PRO A 56 -3.44 -10.17 -12.88
C PRO A 56 -2.03 -10.62 -13.17
N THR A 57 -1.77 -11.85 -12.87
CA THR A 57 -0.53 -12.45 -13.30
C THR A 57 -0.69 -12.96 -14.72
N ARG A 58 -1.90 -12.95 -15.17
CA ARG A 58 -2.19 -13.29 -16.54
C ARG A 58 -3.48 -12.58 -16.91
N PRO A 59 -3.74 -12.44 -18.16
CA PRO A 59 -4.93 -11.71 -18.59
C PRO A 59 -6.17 -12.37 -18.04
N ARG A 60 -7.06 -11.54 -17.55
CA ARG A 60 -8.35 -12.04 -17.14
C ARG A 60 -9.19 -12.15 -18.35
N SER A 61 -9.82 -13.20 -18.45
CA SER A 61 -10.76 -13.23 -19.53
C SER A 61 -12.04 -12.59 -19.10
N ARG A 62 -12.28 -12.36 -18.93
CA ARG A 62 -13.24 -11.81 -18.52
C ARG A 62 -13.93 -11.81 -18.66
N GLU A 63 -13.93 -11.89 -18.42
CA GLU A 63 -14.43 -11.96 -18.37
C GLU A 63 -14.90 -11.73 -18.36
#